data_07c9bb25a545331c8112c9915ea51738
#
_entry.id   07c9bb25a545331c8112c9915ea51738
#
_cell.length_a   1.000
_cell.length_b   1.000
_cell.length_c   1.000
_cell.angle_alpha   90.00
_cell.angle_beta   90.00
_cell.angle_gamma   90.00
#
_symmetry.space_group_name_H-M   'P 1'
#
loop_
_entity.id
_entity.type
_entity.pdbx_description
1 polymer ?
#
loop_
_entity_poly.entity_id
_entity_poly.type
_entity_poly.pdbx_seq_one_letter_code
_entity_poly.pdbx_strand_id
1 'polypeptide(L)'
;IIGIDNHNDYYDPKIKDARIERLAKYSNYQHIKIDISDRKSLDKVFKDFQPYKVINLAAQAGVRYSMENPLAYINSNIVGFANILENCRYSKVEHLVYASTSSVYGANTKMPFSENDSANHPLSVYAASKKSNELMAHTYSHLYQLPTTGLRFFTVYGPWGRPDMALFKFTKDILANKPIDVFNRGKHTRDFTYIDDIVDGIIKTLNNPASSNPKWNSNLPDPANSIAPWCVYNI
;
A
#
# COMPACT_ATOMS: atom_id res chain seq x y z
N ILE A 1 -8.49 -4.59 17.33
CA ILE A 1 -7.62 -4.22 16.19
C ILE A 1 -6.19 -4.15 16.68
N ILE A 2 -5.25 -4.75 15.92
CA ILE A 2 -3.82 -4.65 16.18
C ILE A 2 -3.21 -3.78 15.09
N GLY A 3 -2.57 -2.70 15.48
CA GLY A 3 -1.81 -1.82 14.59
C GLY A 3 -0.30 -2.10 14.72
N ILE A 4 0.38 -2.17 13.57
CA ILE A 4 1.83 -2.39 13.51
C ILE A 4 2.48 -1.24 12.74
N ASP A 5 3.54 -0.64 13.28
CA ASP A 5 4.40 0.32 12.60
C ASP A 5 5.81 0.25 13.19
N ASN A 6 6.85 0.46 12.38
CA ASN A 6 8.23 0.45 12.86
C ASN A 6 8.70 1.81 13.40
N HIS A 7 7.90 2.87 13.24
CA HIS A 7 8.23 4.24 13.61
C HIS A 7 9.56 4.73 13.00
N ASN A 8 9.85 4.33 11.75
CA ASN A 8 11.07 4.80 11.11
C ASN A 8 11.11 6.33 11.00
N ASP A 9 12.31 6.85 10.81
CA ASP A 9 12.64 8.28 10.80
C ASP A 9 12.60 8.92 9.39
N TYR A 10 11.95 8.27 8.41
CA TYR A 10 11.78 8.83 7.07
C TYR A 10 11.16 10.24 7.09
N TYR A 11 10.28 10.49 8.06
CA TYR A 11 9.83 11.81 8.49
C TYR A 11 9.69 11.83 10.02
N ASP A 12 9.47 13.01 10.61
CA ASP A 12 9.45 13.19 12.08
C ASP A 12 8.57 12.11 12.76
N PRO A 13 9.15 11.21 13.56
CA PRO A 13 8.43 10.14 14.25
C PRO A 13 7.34 10.65 15.22
N LYS A 14 7.45 11.88 15.73
CA LYS A 14 6.44 12.49 16.60
C LYS A 14 5.07 12.58 15.94
N ILE A 15 5.02 12.69 14.59
CA ILE A 15 3.75 12.66 13.87
C ILE A 15 3.11 11.28 13.95
N LYS A 16 3.92 10.22 13.91
CA LYS A 16 3.44 8.83 14.07
C LYS A 16 2.94 8.60 15.48
N ASP A 17 3.72 9.05 16.49
CA ASP A 17 3.33 8.94 17.91
C ASP A 17 2.01 9.65 18.18
N ALA A 18 1.84 10.90 17.69
CA ALA A 18 0.60 11.65 17.83
C ALA A 18 -0.61 10.97 17.16
N ARG A 19 -0.41 10.24 16.03
CA ARG A 19 -1.48 9.44 15.41
C ARG A 19 -1.89 8.28 16.32
N ILE A 20 -0.91 7.61 16.95
CA ILE A 20 -1.16 6.47 17.85
C ILE A 20 -1.86 6.92 19.13
N GLU A 21 -1.45 8.05 19.73
CA GLU A 21 -2.12 8.63 20.90
C GLU A 21 -3.62 8.85 20.67
N ARG A 22 -4.02 9.25 19.45
CA ARG A 22 -5.43 9.38 19.08
C ARG A 22 -6.18 8.05 19.10
N LEU A 23 -5.50 6.95 18.82
CA LEU A 23 -6.06 5.60 18.81
C LEU A 23 -6.02 4.93 20.17
N ALA A 24 -5.10 5.32 21.06
CA ALA A 24 -4.94 4.74 22.38
C ALA A 24 -6.18 4.86 23.30
N LYS A 25 -7.08 5.81 22.98
CA LYS A 25 -8.37 5.97 23.69
C LYS A 25 -9.37 4.85 23.41
N TYR A 26 -9.17 4.05 22.37
CA TYR A 26 -10.07 2.95 22.03
C TYR A 26 -9.59 1.65 22.67
N SER A 27 -10.39 1.07 23.57
CA SER A 27 -10.05 -0.15 24.31
C SER A 27 -9.85 -1.39 23.43
N ASN A 28 -10.39 -1.37 22.21
CA ASN A 28 -10.27 -2.44 21.21
C ASN A 28 -9.10 -2.23 20.23
N TYR A 29 -8.22 -1.26 20.48
CA TYR A 29 -7.02 -1.01 19.70
C TYR A 29 -5.75 -1.27 20.53
N GLN A 30 -4.82 -2.00 19.96
CA GLN A 30 -3.48 -2.20 20.51
C GLN A 30 -2.44 -1.86 19.45
N HIS A 31 -1.39 -1.13 19.83
CA HIS A 31 -0.25 -0.83 18.97
C HIS A 31 0.96 -1.68 19.32
N ILE A 32 1.66 -2.18 18.30
CA ILE A 32 2.91 -2.94 18.45
C ILE A 32 3.97 -2.31 17.54
N LYS A 33 5.06 -1.86 18.14
CA LYS A 33 6.19 -1.29 17.38
C LYS A 33 7.12 -2.39 16.92
N ILE A 34 6.98 -2.83 15.68
CA ILE A 34 7.88 -3.77 15.00
C ILE A 34 8.00 -3.42 13.52
N ASP A 35 9.07 -3.88 12.88
CA ASP A 35 9.24 -3.83 11.44
C ASP A 35 8.71 -5.13 10.81
N ILE A 36 7.93 -5.01 9.74
CA ILE A 36 7.38 -6.19 9.02
C ILE A 36 8.48 -7.01 8.34
N SER A 37 9.67 -6.45 8.12
CA SER A 37 10.84 -7.18 7.63
C SER A 37 11.50 -8.06 8.70
N ASP A 38 11.24 -7.79 9.98
CA ASP A 38 11.61 -8.68 11.08
C ASP A 38 10.61 -9.85 11.17
N ARG A 39 10.95 -10.93 10.46
CA ARG A 39 10.10 -12.12 10.38
C ARG A 39 9.74 -12.68 11.76
N LYS A 40 10.70 -12.78 12.67
CA LYS A 40 10.47 -13.41 13.99
C LYS A 40 9.46 -12.65 14.82
N SER A 41 9.59 -11.32 14.86
CA SER A 41 8.66 -10.45 15.57
C SER A 41 7.27 -10.49 14.95
N LEU A 42 7.17 -10.50 13.62
CA LEU A 42 5.90 -10.60 12.92
C LEU A 42 5.22 -11.96 13.12
N ASP A 43 5.97 -13.07 13.02
CA ASP A 43 5.47 -14.43 13.27
C ASP A 43 4.87 -14.53 14.70
N LYS A 44 5.53 -13.93 15.69
CA LYS A 44 5.02 -13.86 17.06
C LYS A 44 3.69 -13.12 17.14
N VAL A 45 3.55 -11.98 16.50
CA VAL A 45 2.29 -11.21 16.48
C VAL A 45 1.16 -12.04 15.87
N PHE A 46 1.38 -12.68 14.72
CA PHE A 46 0.35 -13.49 14.08
C PHE A 46 -0.03 -14.72 14.92
N LYS A 47 0.94 -15.34 15.60
CA LYS A 47 0.68 -16.46 16.51
C LYS A 47 -0.15 -16.02 17.72
N ASP A 48 0.17 -14.88 18.32
CA ASP A 48 -0.46 -14.41 19.55
C ASP A 48 -1.89 -13.89 19.30
N PHE A 49 -2.14 -13.23 18.16
CA PHE A 49 -3.41 -12.56 17.87
C PHE A 49 -4.30 -13.26 16.84
N GLN A 50 -3.75 -14.15 16.02
CA GLN A 50 -4.46 -14.92 14.98
C GLN A 50 -5.44 -14.04 14.18
N PRO A 51 -4.95 -13.03 13.44
CA PRO A 51 -5.81 -12.08 12.76
C PRO A 51 -6.68 -12.77 11.71
N TYR A 52 -7.97 -12.46 11.71
CA TYR A 52 -8.93 -13.00 10.75
C TYR A 52 -8.84 -12.30 9.39
N LYS A 53 -8.59 -10.98 9.38
CA LYS A 53 -8.40 -10.15 8.19
C LYS A 53 -7.17 -9.27 8.37
N VAL A 54 -6.48 -8.97 7.29
CA VAL A 54 -5.26 -8.16 7.31
C VAL A 54 -5.36 -7.03 6.30
N ILE A 55 -5.00 -5.81 6.74
CA ILE A 55 -4.79 -4.66 5.86
C ILE A 55 -3.31 -4.29 5.94
N ASN A 56 -2.56 -4.49 4.86
CA ASN A 56 -1.16 -4.11 4.78
C ASN A 56 -0.99 -2.77 4.06
N LEU A 57 -0.85 -1.69 4.82
CA LEU A 57 -0.49 -0.36 4.33
C LEU A 57 1.00 -0.04 4.58
N ALA A 58 1.70 -0.90 5.31
CA ALA A 58 3.11 -0.71 5.63
C ALA A 58 3.98 -0.81 4.38
N ALA A 59 4.78 0.20 4.14
CA ALA A 59 5.74 0.26 3.04
C ALA A 59 6.72 1.42 3.23
N GLN A 60 7.91 1.31 2.65
CA GLN A 60 8.69 2.49 2.33
C GLN A 60 8.04 3.15 1.12
N ALA A 61 7.59 4.39 1.26
CA ALA A 61 6.93 5.16 0.24
C ALA A 61 7.81 6.33 -0.25
N GLY A 62 7.41 6.97 -1.36
CA GLY A 62 8.13 8.10 -1.96
C GLY A 62 8.92 7.69 -3.19
N VAL A 63 8.51 8.20 -4.37
CA VAL A 63 9.15 7.87 -5.66
C VAL A 63 10.61 8.35 -5.69
N ARG A 64 10.88 9.59 -5.24
CA ARG A 64 12.22 10.19 -5.30
C ARG A 64 13.20 9.50 -4.35
N TYR A 65 12.81 9.29 -3.12
CA TYR A 65 13.65 8.63 -2.14
C TYR A 65 14.02 7.20 -2.57
N SER A 66 13.22 6.56 -3.43
CA SER A 66 13.57 5.24 -3.97
C SER A 66 14.79 5.24 -4.90
N MET A 67 15.17 6.41 -5.42
CA MET A 67 16.39 6.57 -6.21
C MET A 67 17.62 6.80 -5.32
N GLU A 68 17.43 7.38 -4.14
CA GLU A 68 18.48 7.67 -3.17
C GLU A 68 18.79 6.46 -2.29
N ASN A 69 17.76 5.74 -1.84
CA ASN A 69 17.89 4.57 -0.98
C ASN A 69 17.02 3.39 -1.46
N PRO A 70 17.38 2.73 -2.56
CA PRO A 70 16.59 1.63 -3.13
C PRO A 70 16.47 0.42 -2.21
N LEU A 71 17.49 0.14 -1.38
CA LEU A 71 17.50 -1.03 -0.49
C LEU A 71 16.44 -0.95 0.60
N ALA A 72 16.07 0.26 1.07
CA ALA A 72 14.96 0.44 2.00
C ALA A 72 13.64 -0.06 1.40
N TYR A 73 13.44 0.10 0.07
CA TYR A 73 12.25 -0.39 -0.62
C TYR A 73 12.26 -1.90 -0.81
N ILE A 74 13.41 -2.48 -1.11
CA ILE A 74 13.55 -3.94 -1.19
C ILE A 74 13.24 -4.57 0.17
N ASN A 75 13.83 -4.04 1.23
CA ASN A 75 13.64 -4.59 2.58
C ASN A 75 12.18 -4.45 3.05
N SER A 76 11.62 -3.24 3.04
CA SER A 76 10.26 -3.01 3.54
C SER A 76 9.19 -3.58 2.59
N ASN A 77 9.30 -3.31 1.28
CA ASN A 77 8.19 -3.60 0.35
C ASN A 77 8.25 -5.02 -0.22
N ILE A 78 9.43 -5.62 -0.36
CA ILE A 78 9.55 -6.99 -0.88
C ILE A 78 9.67 -7.98 0.27
N VAL A 79 10.71 -7.86 1.10
CA VAL A 79 10.94 -8.80 2.20
C VAL A 79 9.81 -8.70 3.24
N GLY A 80 9.45 -7.48 3.65
CA GLY A 80 8.36 -7.26 4.60
C GLY A 80 7.02 -7.77 4.08
N PHE A 81 6.70 -7.54 2.81
CA PHE A 81 5.46 -8.05 2.23
C PHE A 81 5.44 -9.57 2.07
N ALA A 82 6.60 -10.19 1.75
CA ALA A 82 6.73 -11.66 1.76
C ALA A 82 6.41 -12.25 3.13
N ASN A 83 6.91 -11.62 4.20
CA ASN A 83 6.61 -12.04 5.57
C ASN A 83 5.12 -11.91 5.90
N ILE A 84 4.44 -10.84 5.45
CA ILE A 84 2.98 -10.69 5.59
C ILE A 84 2.25 -11.82 4.87
N LEU A 85 2.61 -12.12 3.61
CA LEU A 85 1.97 -13.18 2.83
C LEU A 85 2.13 -14.56 3.49
N GLU A 86 3.34 -14.89 3.95
CA GLU A 86 3.60 -16.14 4.65
C GLU A 86 2.77 -16.26 5.95
N ASN A 87 2.73 -15.19 6.74
CA ASN A 87 1.94 -15.18 7.96
C ASN A 87 0.42 -15.28 7.67
N CYS A 88 -0.09 -14.58 6.65
CA CYS A 88 -1.48 -14.71 6.23
C CYS A 88 -1.83 -16.14 5.79
N ARG A 89 -0.93 -16.78 5.04
CA ARG A 89 -1.09 -18.17 4.59
C ARG A 89 -1.17 -19.14 5.77
N TYR A 90 -0.19 -19.09 6.69
CA TYR A 90 -0.13 -20.02 7.82
C TYR A 90 -1.25 -19.79 8.83
N SER A 91 -1.68 -18.56 9.04
CA SER A 91 -2.79 -18.20 9.92
C SER A 91 -4.16 -18.35 9.25
N LYS A 92 -4.22 -18.79 7.99
CA LYS A 92 -5.47 -18.95 7.21
C LYS A 92 -6.33 -17.69 7.23
N VAL A 93 -5.69 -16.54 7.02
CA VAL A 93 -6.38 -15.24 6.94
C VAL A 93 -7.45 -15.29 5.85
N GLU A 94 -8.66 -14.84 6.16
CA GLU A 94 -9.79 -14.83 5.22
C GLU A 94 -9.55 -13.87 4.05
N HIS A 95 -8.94 -12.71 4.31
CA HIS A 95 -8.69 -11.71 3.28
C HIS A 95 -7.49 -10.83 3.63
N LEU A 96 -6.57 -10.68 2.68
CA LEU A 96 -5.50 -9.70 2.73
C LEU A 96 -5.80 -8.55 1.74
N VAL A 97 -6.04 -7.36 2.26
CA VAL A 97 -6.06 -6.12 1.47
C VAL A 97 -4.69 -5.45 1.58
N TYR A 98 -4.11 -5.05 0.47
CA TYR A 98 -2.78 -4.42 0.50
C TYR A 98 -2.71 -3.17 -0.37
N ALA A 99 -1.91 -2.20 0.08
CA ALA A 99 -1.63 -1.00 -0.69
C ALA A 99 -0.76 -1.33 -1.90
N SER A 100 -1.26 -1.03 -3.10
CA SER A 100 -0.49 -0.80 -4.31
C SER A 100 -0.44 0.71 -4.58
N THR A 101 -0.22 1.14 -5.81
CA THR A 101 -0.05 2.55 -6.16
C THR A 101 -0.34 2.79 -7.64
N SER A 102 -0.86 3.96 -8.00
CA SER A 102 -0.96 4.39 -9.40
C SER A 102 0.42 4.48 -10.10
N SER A 103 1.52 4.57 -9.34
CA SER A 103 2.88 4.57 -9.89
C SER A 103 3.22 3.28 -10.68
N VAL A 104 2.51 2.18 -10.46
CA VAL A 104 2.72 0.92 -11.22
C VAL A 104 2.44 1.07 -12.71
N TYR A 105 1.57 2.01 -13.09
CA TYR A 105 1.30 2.30 -14.50
C TYR A 105 2.53 2.85 -15.25
N GLY A 106 3.48 3.45 -14.53
CA GLY A 106 4.80 3.80 -15.08
C GLY A 106 4.75 4.58 -16.37
N ALA A 107 5.21 3.97 -17.45
CA ALA A 107 5.31 4.56 -18.79
C ALA A 107 3.98 4.57 -19.58
N ASN A 108 2.87 4.11 -19.03
CA ASN A 108 1.57 4.17 -19.71
C ASN A 108 1.17 5.62 -19.98
N THR A 109 0.67 5.90 -21.18
CA THR A 109 0.27 7.24 -21.62
C THR A 109 -1.25 7.42 -21.80
N LYS A 110 -1.99 6.31 -21.90
CA LYS A 110 -3.46 6.33 -22.03
C LYS A 110 -4.07 6.79 -20.70
N MET A 111 -4.94 7.79 -20.77
CA MET A 111 -5.67 8.36 -19.64
C MET A 111 -7.18 8.30 -19.89
N PRO A 112 -8.01 8.08 -18.84
CA PRO A 112 -7.63 7.73 -17.48
C PRO A 112 -6.98 6.35 -17.40
N PHE A 113 -6.15 6.09 -16.38
CA PHE A 113 -5.60 4.77 -16.13
C PHE A 113 -6.70 3.78 -15.77
N SER A 114 -6.65 2.60 -16.36
CA SER A 114 -7.59 1.51 -16.09
C SER A 114 -6.86 0.30 -15.51
N GLU A 115 -7.49 -0.42 -14.61
CA GLU A 115 -6.97 -1.67 -14.06
C GLU A 115 -6.75 -2.72 -15.15
N ASN A 116 -7.53 -2.64 -16.24
CA ASN A 116 -7.42 -3.53 -17.40
C ASN A 116 -6.23 -3.16 -18.31
N ASP A 117 -5.54 -2.06 -18.07
CA ASP A 117 -4.32 -1.71 -18.80
C ASP A 117 -3.10 -2.41 -18.16
N SER A 118 -2.26 -3.00 -19.01
CA SER A 118 -1.01 -3.63 -18.56
C SER A 118 -0.09 -2.60 -17.91
N ALA A 119 0.49 -2.93 -16.75
CA ALA A 119 1.37 -2.08 -15.97
C ALA A 119 2.76 -2.75 -15.81
N ASN A 120 3.50 -2.85 -16.93
CA ASN A 120 4.73 -3.65 -17.00
C ASN A 120 6.01 -2.82 -17.09
N HIS A 121 5.93 -1.48 -17.15
CA HIS A 121 7.08 -0.60 -17.32
C HIS A 121 7.14 0.45 -16.19
N PRO A 122 7.37 0.04 -14.92
CA PRO A 122 7.51 0.96 -13.80
C PRO A 122 8.71 1.88 -14.00
N LEU A 123 8.60 3.15 -13.60
CA LEU A 123 9.63 4.17 -13.78
C LEU A 123 10.43 4.50 -12.50
N SER A 124 10.25 3.72 -11.44
CA SER A 124 10.99 3.88 -10.18
C SER A 124 11.09 2.57 -9.42
N VAL A 125 12.08 2.44 -8.53
CA VAL A 125 12.21 1.28 -7.63
C VAL A 125 10.98 1.14 -6.73
N TYR A 126 10.39 2.25 -6.27
CA TYR A 126 9.13 2.24 -5.55
C TYR A 126 8.02 1.56 -6.36
N ALA A 127 7.79 2.02 -7.60
CA ALA A 127 6.76 1.43 -8.47
C ALA A 127 7.02 -0.05 -8.75
N ALA A 128 8.28 -0.42 -9.03
CA ALA A 128 8.68 -1.80 -9.25
C ALA A 128 8.41 -2.68 -8.01
N SER A 129 8.75 -2.18 -6.81
CA SER A 129 8.50 -2.91 -5.56
C SER A 129 7.01 -3.13 -5.29
N LYS A 130 6.17 -2.13 -5.59
CA LYS A 130 4.71 -2.25 -5.44
C LYS A 130 4.09 -3.15 -6.51
N LYS A 131 4.59 -3.12 -7.75
CA LYS A 131 4.20 -4.09 -8.78
C LYS A 131 4.58 -5.51 -8.40
N SER A 132 5.76 -5.71 -7.80
CA SER A 132 6.16 -7.01 -7.25
C SER A 132 5.19 -7.50 -6.18
N ASN A 133 4.64 -6.61 -5.34
CA ASN A 133 3.61 -7.00 -4.36
C ASN A 133 2.35 -7.56 -5.05
N GLU A 134 1.89 -6.95 -6.16
CA GLU A 134 0.75 -7.46 -6.93
C GLU A 134 1.03 -8.88 -7.47
N LEU A 135 2.23 -9.10 -8.03
CA LEU A 135 2.64 -10.41 -8.56
C LEU A 135 2.78 -11.47 -7.46
N MET A 136 3.40 -11.11 -6.32
CA MET A 136 3.54 -12.01 -5.18
C MET A 136 2.18 -12.38 -4.59
N ALA A 137 1.29 -11.40 -4.39
CA ALA A 137 -0.06 -11.62 -3.90
C ALA A 137 -0.86 -12.56 -4.82
N HIS A 138 -0.80 -12.35 -6.15
CA HIS A 138 -1.41 -13.26 -7.13
C HIS A 138 -0.87 -14.68 -6.99
N THR A 139 0.46 -14.83 -6.85
CA THR A 139 1.09 -16.15 -6.70
C THR A 139 0.57 -16.87 -5.45
N TYR A 140 0.46 -16.17 -4.31
CA TYR A 140 -0.08 -16.74 -3.07
C TYR A 140 -1.57 -17.07 -3.18
N SER A 141 -2.34 -16.23 -3.86
CA SER A 141 -3.74 -16.52 -4.16
C SER A 141 -3.88 -17.78 -5.01
N HIS A 142 -3.03 -17.95 -6.02
CA HIS A 142 -3.05 -19.13 -6.88
C HIS A 142 -2.64 -20.41 -6.13
N LEU A 143 -1.52 -20.38 -5.42
CA LEU A 143 -0.94 -21.57 -4.78
C LEU A 143 -1.70 -21.99 -3.51
N TYR A 144 -2.18 -21.02 -2.75
CA TYR A 144 -2.69 -21.27 -1.39
C TYR A 144 -4.14 -20.85 -1.21
N GLN A 145 -4.81 -20.41 -2.28
CA GLN A 145 -6.19 -19.91 -2.24
C GLN A 145 -6.41 -18.82 -1.18
N LEU A 146 -5.37 -18.03 -0.91
CA LEU A 146 -5.45 -16.85 -0.05
C LEU A 146 -6.14 -15.72 -0.82
N PRO A 147 -7.33 -15.27 -0.41
CA PRO A 147 -7.97 -14.12 -1.06
C PRO A 147 -7.16 -12.85 -0.83
N THR A 148 -6.76 -12.17 -1.92
CA THR A 148 -5.97 -10.94 -1.83
C THR A 148 -6.51 -9.86 -2.76
N THR A 149 -6.59 -8.61 -2.28
CA THR A 149 -6.99 -7.46 -3.07
C THR A 149 -5.96 -6.34 -2.96
N GLY A 150 -5.42 -5.93 -4.10
CA GLY A 150 -4.52 -4.77 -4.21
C GLY A 150 -5.30 -3.49 -4.49
N LEU A 151 -4.98 -2.41 -3.78
CA LEU A 151 -5.55 -1.10 -4.01
C LEU A 151 -4.49 -0.16 -4.57
N ARG A 152 -4.65 0.27 -5.82
CA ARG A 152 -3.78 1.22 -6.50
C ARG A 152 -4.18 2.64 -6.12
N PHE A 153 -3.64 3.12 -5.00
CA PHE A 153 -3.90 4.48 -4.53
C PHE A 153 -3.35 5.52 -5.49
N PHE A 154 -4.17 6.52 -5.79
CA PHE A 154 -3.74 7.77 -6.42
C PHE A 154 -3.28 8.76 -5.36
N THR A 155 -3.53 10.06 -5.52
CA THR A 155 -3.05 11.04 -4.55
C THR A 155 -4.09 11.22 -3.44
N VAL A 156 -3.86 10.57 -2.33
CA VAL A 156 -4.71 10.70 -1.14
C VAL A 156 -4.35 11.97 -0.37
N TYR A 157 -5.36 12.74 0.04
CA TYR A 157 -5.20 13.93 0.85
C TYR A 157 -6.19 13.95 2.02
N GLY A 158 -5.90 14.76 3.03
CA GLY A 158 -6.77 14.93 4.20
C GLY A 158 -5.99 15.13 5.49
N PRO A 159 -6.70 15.23 6.63
CA PRO A 159 -6.08 15.38 7.94
C PRO A 159 -5.06 14.29 8.25
N TRP A 160 -3.98 14.66 8.92
CA TRP A 160 -2.89 13.75 9.29
C TRP A 160 -2.13 13.14 8.11
N GLY A 161 -2.22 13.76 6.93
CA GLY A 161 -1.47 13.35 5.76
C GLY A 161 0.04 13.35 5.99
N ARG A 162 0.79 12.71 5.09
CA ARG A 162 2.24 12.62 5.18
C ARG A 162 2.89 13.97 4.87
N PRO A 163 3.90 14.40 5.67
CA PRO A 163 4.54 15.70 5.52
C PRO A 163 5.45 15.83 4.29
N ASP A 164 5.80 14.71 3.65
CA ASP A 164 6.62 14.67 2.43
C ASP A 164 5.80 14.88 1.13
N MET A 165 4.47 14.97 1.23
CA MET A 165 3.60 15.25 0.08
C MET A 165 3.61 16.72 -0.30
N ALA A 166 3.41 17.02 -1.60
CA ALA A 166 3.48 18.37 -2.16
C ALA A 166 2.57 19.36 -1.43
N LEU A 167 1.33 18.98 -1.13
CA LEU A 167 0.38 19.83 -0.42
C LEU A 167 0.96 20.33 0.91
N PHE A 168 1.50 19.42 1.73
CA PHE A 168 2.07 19.79 3.03
C PHE A 168 3.33 20.64 2.87
N LYS A 169 4.26 20.22 1.99
CA LYS A 169 5.50 20.98 1.72
C LYS A 169 5.21 22.38 1.24
N PHE A 170 4.35 22.55 0.24
CA PHE A 170 4.02 23.85 -0.30
C PHE A 170 3.35 24.76 0.73
N THR A 171 2.39 24.23 1.48
CA THR A 171 1.74 24.98 2.56
C THR A 171 2.75 25.46 3.59
N LYS A 172 3.63 24.56 4.07
CA LYS A 172 4.68 24.89 5.04
C LYS A 172 5.62 25.96 4.53
N ASP A 173 6.10 25.82 3.29
CA ASP A 173 7.10 26.73 2.74
C ASP A 173 6.47 28.10 2.42
N ILE A 174 5.25 28.15 1.88
CA ILE A 174 4.51 29.40 1.63
C ILE A 174 4.26 30.16 2.95
N LEU A 175 3.79 29.47 4.00
CA LEU A 175 3.57 30.10 5.32
C LEU A 175 4.87 30.60 5.95
N ALA A 176 6.00 30.01 5.63
CA ALA A 176 7.33 30.40 6.08
C ALA A 176 7.99 31.46 5.16
N ASN A 177 7.28 31.98 4.16
CA ASN A 177 7.82 32.86 3.10
C ASN A 177 9.07 32.28 2.40
N LYS A 178 9.09 30.95 2.21
CA LYS A 178 10.15 30.25 1.48
C LYS A 178 9.71 29.95 0.05
N PRO A 179 10.65 29.92 -0.91
CA PRO A 179 10.33 29.51 -2.27
C PRO A 179 9.92 28.02 -2.29
N ILE A 180 9.02 27.68 -3.21
CA ILE A 180 8.61 26.30 -3.49
C ILE A 180 9.19 25.81 -4.81
N ASP A 181 9.59 24.53 -4.85
CA ASP A 181 10.07 23.90 -6.07
C ASP A 181 8.89 23.47 -6.95
N VAL A 182 8.69 24.15 -8.08
CA VAL A 182 7.65 23.82 -9.05
C VAL A 182 8.26 23.03 -10.20
N PHE A 183 7.99 21.73 -10.23
CA PHE A 183 8.49 20.81 -11.27
C PHE A 183 7.63 20.89 -12.53
N ASN A 184 8.25 20.58 -13.71
CA ASN A 184 7.60 20.58 -15.01
C ASN A 184 6.80 21.90 -15.27
N ARG A 185 7.30 23.04 -14.79
CA ARG A 185 6.63 24.35 -14.91
C ARG A 185 5.17 24.35 -14.41
N GLY A 186 4.84 23.51 -13.42
CA GLY A 186 3.49 23.37 -12.90
C GLY A 186 2.51 22.58 -13.79
N LYS A 187 2.96 22.07 -14.92
CA LYS A 187 2.11 21.30 -15.86
C LYS A 187 1.96 19.86 -15.42
N HIS A 188 1.32 19.67 -14.28
CA HIS A 188 0.98 18.35 -13.72
C HIS A 188 -0.51 18.29 -13.45
N THR A 189 -1.14 17.21 -13.89
CA THR A 189 -2.49 16.83 -13.47
C THR A 189 -2.38 15.65 -12.51
N ARG A 190 -3.17 15.66 -11.44
CA ARG A 190 -3.25 14.59 -10.45
C ARG A 190 -4.71 14.35 -10.11
N ASP A 191 -5.04 13.11 -9.86
CA ASP A 191 -6.29 12.72 -9.25
C ASP A 191 -6.12 12.74 -7.73
N PHE A 192 -7.00 13.45 -7.04
CA PHE A 192 -6.96 13.63 -5.59
C PHE A 192 -8.20 12.97 -4.97
N THR A 193 -7.97 12.03 -4.05
CA THR A 193 -9.06 11.36 -3.33
C THR A 193 -8.98 11.70 -1.85
N TYR A 194 -10.11 12.11 -1.26
CA TYR A 194 -10.17 12.47 0.16
C TYR A 194 -10.03 11.22 1.03
N ILE A 195 -9.39 11.37 2.19
CA ILE A 195 -9.04 10.24 3.07
C ILE A 195 -10.25 9.44 3.52
N ASP A 196 -11.41 10.05 3.78
CA ASP A 196 -12.59 9.32 4.25
C ASP A 196 -13.15 8.42 3.13
N ASP A 197 -13.11 8.85 1.87
CA ASP A 197 -13.51 8.03 0.72
C ASP A 197 -12.57 6.83 0.55
N ILE A 198 -11.26 7.05 0.75
CA ILE A 198 -10.26 5.98 0.74
C ILE A 198 -10.52 4.97 1.85
N VAL A 199 -10.78 5.43 3.07
CA VAL A 199 -11.06 4.56 4.21
C VAL A 199 -12.33 3.75 3.98
N ASP A 200 -13.39 4.37 3.48
CA ASP A 200 -14.63 3.67 3.13
C ASP A 200 -14.40 2.60 2.06
N GLY A 201 -13.62 2.93 1.01
CA GLY A 201 -13.20 1.99 -0.03
C GLY A 201 -12.42 0.80 0.52
N ILE A 202 -11.45 1.04 1.44
CA ILE A 202 -10.67 -0.02 2.10
C ILE A 202 -11.60 -0.94 2.93
N ILE A 203 -12.51 -0.38 3.71
CA ILE A 203 -13.42 -1.15 4.56
C ILE A 203 -14.41 -1.98 3.72
N LYS A 204 -14.96 -1.40 2.65
CA LYS A 204 -15.80 -2.14 1.71
C LYS A 204 -15.04 -3.28 1.05
N THR A 205 -13.81 -3.02 0.61
CA THR A 205 -12.95 -4.07 0.04
C THR A 205 -12.66 -5.16 1.05
N LEU A 206 -12.29 -4.82 2.29
CA LEU A 206 -11.97 -5.78 3.35
C LEU A 206 -13.14 -6.74 3.62
N ASN A 207 -14.37 -6.24 3.50
CA ASN A 207 -15.58 -7.02 3.75
C ASN A 207 -16.06 -7.82 2.52
N ASN A 208 -15.42 -7.65 1.37
CA ASN A 208 -15.71 -8.36 0.13
C ASN A 208 -14.45 -9.05 -0.40
N PRO A 209 -14.09 -10.23 0.15
CA PRO A 209 -12.90 -10.95 -0.29
C PRO A 209 -12.89 -11.23 -1.79
N ALA A 210 -11.72 -11.11 -2.40
CA ALA A 210 -11.55 -11.46 -3.80
C ALA A 210 -11.96 -12.91 -4.07
N SER A 211 -12.64 -13.13 -5.17
CA SER A 211 -13.05 -14.46 -5.63
C SER A 211 -12.43 -14.80 -6.99
N SER A 212 -12.33 -16.08 -7.27
CA SER A 212 -11.89 -16.58 -8.58
C SER A 212 -12.82 -16.09 -9.69
N ASN A 213 -12.26 -15.65 -10.82
CA ASN A 213 -13.02 -15.37 -12.02
C ASN A 213 -13.00 -16.58 -12.98
N PRO A 214 -14.04 -17.43 -13.01
CA PRO A 214 -14.07 -18.63 -13.86
C PRO A 214 -14.12 -18.32 -15.36
N LYS A 215 -14.40 -17.07 -15.74
CA LYS A 215 -14.41 -16.60 -17.15
C LYS A 215 -13.05 -16.03 -17.58
N TRP A 216 -12.06 -15.98 -16.69
CA TRP A 216 -10.74 -15.49 -17.04
C TRP A 216 -10.09 -16.34 -18.15
N ASN A 217 -9.56 -15.69 -19.17
CA ASN A 217 -9.02 -16.34 -20.36
C ASN A 217 -7.51 -16.11 -20.48
N SER A 218 -6.73 -17.19 -20.45
CA SER A 218 -5.27 -17.12 -20.56
C SER A 218 -4.75 -16.60 -21.91
N ASN A 219 -5.57 -16.69 -22.98
CA ASN A 219 -5.19 -16.15 -24.29
C ASN A 219 -5.40 -14.62 -24.38
N LEU A 220 -6.27 -14.08 -23.52
CA LEU A 220 -6.50 -12.64 -23.38
C LEU A 220 -6.61 -12.33 -21.90
N PRO A 221 -5.48 -12.36 -21.16
CA PRO A 221 -5.49 -12.23 -19.71
C PRO A 221 -5.92 -10.82 -19.28
N ASP A 222 -6.93 -10.75 -18.41
CA ASP A 222 -7.30 -9.51 -17.73
C ASP A 222 -6.26 -9.20 -16.65
N PRO A 223 -5.58 -8.04 -16.70
CA PRO A 223 -4.57 -7.68 -15.69
C PRO A 223 -5.13 -7.32 -14.32
N ALA A 224 -6.46 -7.14 -14.20
CA ALA A 224 -7.12 -6.69 -12.96
C ALA A 224 -7.62 -7.83 -12.09
N ASN A 225 -7.78 -9.04 -12.64
CA ASN A 225 -8.29 -10.22 -11.93
C ASN A 225 -7.68 -11.51 -12.49
N SER A 226 -8.07 -12.65 -11.93
CA SER A 226 -7.52 -13.94 -12.31
C SER A 226 -8.49 -15.10 -12.01
N ILE A 227 -8.15 -16.29 -12.48
CA ILE A 227 -8.78 -17.54 -12.02
C ILE A 227 -8.48 -17.81 -10.52
N ALA A 228 -7.43 -17.21 -9.95
CA ALA A 228 -7.17 -17.23 -8.51
C ALA A 228 -8.03 -16.16 -7.79
N PRO A 229 -8.27 -16.28 -6.47
CA PRO A 229 -8.99 -15.28 -5.68
C PRO A 229 -8.13 -14.01 -5.45
N TRP A 230 -7.83 -13.32 -6.53
CA TRP A 230 -7.00 -12.12 -6.59
C TRP A 230 -7.60 -11.07 -7.51
N CYS A 231 -7.57 -9.82 -7.06
CA CYS A 231 -7.91 -8.68 -7.91
C CYS A 231 -7.17 -7.40 -7.50
N VAL A 232 -7.19 -6.40 -8.38
CA VAL A 232 -6.71 -5.04 -8.11
C VAL A 232 -7.77 -4.02 -8.50
N TYR A 233 -7.83 -2.90 -7.75
CA TYR A 233 -8.70 -1.76 -8.02
C TYR A 233 -7.91 -0.46 -7.99
N ASN A 234 -8.29 0.49 -8.82
CA ASN A 234 -7.93 1.90 -8.68
C ASN A 234 -8.79 2.54 -7.60
N ILE A 235 -8.21 3.41 -6.79
CA ILE A 235 -8.92 4.08 -5.69
C ILE A 235 -8.34 5.47 -5.39
#